data_f531db4f19888aa4e7a113ba4efec653
#
_entry.id   f531db4f19888aa4e7a113ba4efec653
#
_cell.length_a   1.000
_cell.length_b   1.000
_cell.length_c   1.000
_cell.angle_alpha   90.00
_cell.angle_beta   90.00
_cell.angle_gamma   90.00
#
_symmetry.space_group_name_H-M   'P 1'
#
loop_
_entity.id
_entity.type
_entity.pdbx_description
1 polymer ?
#
loop_
_entity_poly.entity_id
_entity_poly.type
_entity_poly.pdbx_seq_one_letter_code
_entity_poly.pdbx_strand_id
1 'polypeptide(L)'
;MMMHTTLEQLRVPRLGEELRIRHGNGTFGKWLLQLAKTDVLLLDDWGMTALDAQTRADLLEIIDDRSGAKATLITSQLPIEHWHAWVGDATIADAILDRLMQHHHRFTLSGESLRQSKRAPRKEKNNPSS
;
A
#
# COMPACT_ATOMS: atom_id res chain seq x y z
N MET A 1 -17.99 24.01 -11.08
CA MET A 1 -17.80 23.15 -9.92
C MET A 1 -16.44 22.52 -9.91
N MET A 2 -15.75 22.70 -8.84
CA MET A 2 -14.43 22.15 -8.71
C MET A 2 -14.47 20.78 -8.11
N MET A 3 -13.72 19.87 -8.69
CA MET A 3 -13.57 18.54 -8.13
C MET A 3 -12.22 18.45 -7.47
N HIS A 4 -12.25 17.99 -6.24
CA HIS A 4 -11.02 17.81 -5.48
C HIS A 4 -10.71 16.33 -5.35
N THR A 5 -9.46 15.99 -5.62
CA THR A 5 -8.98 14.65 -5.34
C THR A 5 -8.30 14.70 -3.99
N THR A 6 -8.76 13.89 -3.06
CA THR A 6 -8.15 13.83 -1.74
C THR A 6 -7.09 12.75 -1.72
N LEU A 7 -6.01 13.04 -1.01
CA LEU A 7 -4.85 12.15 -0.93
C LEU A 7 -4.44 12.03 0.53
N GLU A 8 -4.24 10.81 0.98
CA GLU A 8 -3.68 10.53 2.29
C GLU A 8 -2.49 9.62 2.12
N GLN A 9 -1.50 9.81 2.95
CA GLN A 9 -0.30 8.98 2.94
C GLN A 9 -0.11 8.37 4.31
N LEU A 10 0.07 7.06 4.35
CA LEU A 10 0.40 6.36 5.59
C LEU A 10 1.75 5.69 5.40
N ARG A 11 2.66 5.97 6.31
CA ARG A 11 3.93 5.28 6.32
C ARG A 11 3.76 3.99 7.10
N VAL A 12 3.87 2.88 6.40
CA VAL A 12 3.58 1.58 7.00
C VAL A 12 4.45 1.29 8.22
N PRO A 13 5.76 1.66 8.24
CA PRO A 13 6.56 1.43 9.44
C PRO A 13 6.07 2.17 10.68
N ARG A 14 5.29 3.24 10.49
CA ARG A 14 4.75 4.00 11.62
C ARG A 14 3.29 3.67 11.90
N LEU A 15 2.70 2.80 11.11
CA LEU A 15 1.28 2.54 11.20
C LEU A 15 0.89 1.93 12.55
N GLY A 16 1.74 1.04 13.08
CA GLY A 16 1.43 0.43 14.37
C GLY A 16 1.26 1.45 15.49
N GLU A 17 2.10 2.47 15.49
CA GLU A 17 1.99 3.53 16.50
C GLU A 17 0.73 4.36 16.27
N GLU A 18 0.44 4.73 15.04
CA GLU A 18 -0.76 5.48 14.71
C GLU A 18 -2.01 4.73 15.15
N LEU A 19 -2.05 3.43 14.89
CA LEU A 19 -3.19 2.61 15.26
C LEU A 19 -3.36 2.50 16.76
N ARG A 20 -2.25 2.37 17.49
CA ARG A 20 -2.35 2.33 18.96
C ARG A 20 -2.96 3.62 19.49
N ILE A 21 -2.55 4.76 18.96
CA ILE A 21 -3.10 6.03 19.38
C ILE A 21 -4.58 6.12 19.05
N ARG A 22 -4.96 5.71 17.85
CA ARG A 22 -6.35 5.79 17.41
C ARG A 22 -7.27 4.87 18.21
N HIS A 23 -6.82 3.67 18.51
CA HIS A 23 -7.60 2.77 19.36
C HIS A 23 -7.65 3.29 20.78
N GLY A 24 -6.53 3.83 21.26
CA GLY A 24 -6.45 4.30 22.64
C GLY A 24 -7.34 5.50 22.93
N ASN A 25 -7.50 6.39 21.96
CA ASN A 25 -8.31 7.59 22.18
C ASN A 25 -9.69 7.49 21.54
N GLY A 26 -10.08 6.31 21.03
CA GLY A 26 -11.40 6.09 20.52
C GLY A 26 -11.70 6.67 19.16
N THR A 27 -10.68 7.06 18.39
CA THR A 27 -10.89 7.68 17.09
C THR A 27 -10.70 6.74 15.91
N PHE A 28 -10.42 5.47 16.16
CA PHE A 28 -10.11 4.54 15.07
C PHE A 28 -11.25 4.43 14.07
N GLY A 29 -12.48 4.26 14.54
CA GLY A 29 -13.61 4.09 13.62
C GLY A 29 -13.83 5.28 12.72
N LYS A 30 -13.72 6.48 13.27
CA LYS A 30 -13.89 7.70 12.51
C LYS A 30 -12.75 7.87 11.49
N TRP A 31 -11.54 7.57 11.91
CA TRP A 31 -10.37 7.64 11.04
C TRP A 31 -10.48 6.63 9.90
N LEU A 32 -10.95 5.43 10.20
CA LEU A 32 -11.15 4.40 9.20
C LEU A 32 -12.15 4.84 8.14
N LEU A 33 -13.26 5.46 8.56
CA LEU A 33 -14.23 6.01 7.62
C LEU A 33 -13.62 7.09 6.75
N GLN A 34 -12.78 7.93 7.34
CA GLN A 34 -12.13 8.99 6.61
C GLN A 34 -11.20 8.42 5.55
N LEU A 35 -10.45 7.38 5.90
CA LEU A 35 -9.59 6.71 4.92
C LEU A 35 -10.41 6.07 3.81
N ALA A 36 -11.55 5.48 4.14
CA ALA A 36 -12.40 4.85 3.13
C ALA A 36 -12.93 5.86 2.12
N LYS A 37 -13.11 7.11 2.54
CA LYS A 37 -13.62 8.17 1.66
C LYS A 37 -12.53 8.88 0.88
N THR A 38 -11.27 8.68 1.24
CA THR A 38 -10.15 9.34 0.58
C THR A 38 -9.97 8.76 -0.81
N ASP A 39 -9.83 9.64 -1.79
CA ASP A 39 -9.74 9.19 -3.19
C ASP A 39 -8.50 8.37 -3.46
N VAL A 40 -7.35 8.81 -2.95
CA VAL A 40 -6.09 8.11 -3.15
C VAL A 40 -5.42 7.91 -1.81
N LEU A 41 -5.16 6.66 -1.46
CA LEU A 41 -4.41 6.31 -0.27
C LEU A 41 -3.07 5.75 -0.68
N LEU A 42 -2.00 6.36 -0.19
CA LEU A 42 -0.66 5.89 -0.44
C LEU A 42 -0.15 5.17 0.80
N LEU A 43 0.15 3.89 0.64
CA LEU A 43 0.77 3.08 1.69
C LEU A 43 2.25 3.02 1.37
N ASP A 44 3.03 3.80 2.10
CA ASP A 44 4.43 4.01 1.79
C ASP A 44 5.31 3.09 2.62
N ASP A 45 6.39 2.60 2.02
CA ASP A 45 7.37 1.74 2.67
C ASP A 45 6.77 0.41 3.14
N TRP A 46 5.92 -0.16 2.30
CA TRP A 46 5.31 -1.47 2.52
C TRP A 46 6.41 -2.53 2.55
N GLY A 47 6.38 -3.38 3.54
CA GLY A 47 7.35 -4.46 3.62
C GLY A 47 8.64 -4.12 4.33
N MET A 48 8.77 -2.90 4.87
CA MET A 48 10.03 -2.47 5.46
C MET A 48 10.21 -3.00 6.88
N THR A 49 9.14 -3.04 7.68
CA THR A 49 9.21 -3.54 9.06
C THR A 49 8.13 -4.57 9.29
N ALA A 50 8.37 -5.46 10.25
CA ALA A 50 7.41 -6.51 10.55
C ALA A 50 6.11 -5.93 11.10
N LEU A 51 5.01 -6.60 10.82
CA LEU A 51 3.68 -6.21 11.30
C LEU A 51 3.35 -6.97 12.56
N ASP A 52 2.80 -6.29 13.57
CA ASP A 52 2.24 -7.01 14.70
C ASP A 52 0.80 -7.42 14.39
N ALA A 53 0.20 -8.20 15.28
CA ALA A 53 -1.11 -8.78 15.02
C ALA A 53 -2.18 -7.71 14.83
N GLN A 54 -2.17 -6.67 15.67
CA GLN A 54 -3.18 -5.61 15.57
C GLN A 54 -3.03 -4.82 14.27
N THR A 55 -1.81 -4.47 13.92
CA THR A 55 -1.55 -3.73 12.69
C THR A 55 -1.98 -4.54 11.48
N ARG A 56 -1.69 -5.83 11.50
CA ARG A 56 -2.06 -6.72 10.40
C ARG A 56 -3.57 -6.75 10.20
N ALA A 57 -4.31 -6.90 11.28
CA ALA A 57 -5.76 -6.94 11.20
C ALA A 57 -6.34 -5.61 10.75
N ASP A 58 -5.82 -4.51 11.28
CA ASP A 58 -6.32 -3.18 10.92
C ASP A 58 -5.96 -2.83 9.49
N LEU A 59 -4.82 -3.27 9.02
CA LEU A 59 -4.41 -3.03 7.64
C LEU A 59 -5.36 -3.72 6.67
N LEU A 60 -5.75 -4.95 6.97
CA LEU A 60 -6.74 -5.64 6.17
C LEU A 60 -8.05 -4.85 6.13
N GLU A 61 -8.48 -4.34 7.28
CA GLU A 61 -9.72 -3.59 7.33
C GLU A 61 -9.65 -2.32 6.50
N ILE A 62 -8.53 -1.61 6.57
CA ILE A 62 -8.33 -0.40 5.77
C ILE A 62 -8.42 -0.72 4.28
N ILE A 63 -7.73 -1.76 3.85
CA ILE A 63 -7.68 -2.14 2.44
C ILE A 63 -9.05 -2.65 1.98
N ASP A 64 -9.72 -3.44 2.81
CA ASP A 64 -11.01 -4.01 2.45
C ASP A 64 -12.06 -2.92 2.28
N ASP A 65 -12.07 -1.93 3.15
CA ASP A 65 -13.05 -0.84 3.06
C ASP A 65 -12.88 -0.02 1.80
N ARG A 66 -11.69 -0.03 1.21
CA ARG A 66 -11.41 0.74 0.00
C ARG A 66 -11.54 -0.08 -1.28
N SER A 67 -11.67 -1.38 -1.16
CA SER A 67 -11.60 -2.29 -2.29
C SER A 67 -12.67 -1.96 -3.32
N GLY A 68 -12.25 -1.79 -4.57
CA GLY A 68 -13.15 -1.58 -5.69
C GLY A 68 -13.67 -0.18 -5.88
N ALA A 69 -13.48 0.73 -4.95
CA ALA A 69 -14.06 2.06 -5.02
C ALA A 69 -13.06 3.18 -5.19
N LYS A 70 -11.95 3.09 -4.49
CA LYS A 70 -10.96 4.15 -4.46
C LYS A 70 -9.57 3.60 -4.77
N ALA A 71 -8.66 4.47 -5.17
CA ALA A 71 -7.32 4.05 -5.53
C ALA A 71 -6.45 3.87 -4.30
N THR A 72 -5.71 2.77 -4.27
CA THR A 72 -4.73 2.52 -3.23
C THR A 72 -3.38 2.28 -3.92
N LEU A 73 -2.40 3.09 -3.56
CA LEU A 73 -1.06 3.01 -4.10
C LEU A 73 -0.12 2.46 -3.05
N ILE A 74 0.81 1.64 -3.47
CA ILE A 74 1.77 1.06 -2.54
C ILE A 74 3.17 1.26 -3.08
N THR A 75 4.06 1.79 -2.24
CA THR A 75 5.48 1.83 -2.55
C THR A 75 6.18 0.79 -1.71
N SER A 76 7.09 0.05 -2.28
CA SER A 76 7.76 -1.02 -1.56
C SER A 76 9.08 -1.35 -2.23
N GLN A 77 10.09 -1.64 -1.42
CA GLN A 77 11.33 -2.20 -1.91
C GLN A 77 11.33 -3.71 -1.82
N LEU A 78 10.32 -4.28 -1.16
CA LEU A 78 10.18 -5.72 -1.05
C LEU A 78 9.48 -6.24 -2.30
N PRO A 79 10.06 -7.21 -3.01
CA PRO A 79 9.38 -7.78 -4.18
C PRO A 79 8.04 -8.37 -3.80
N ILE A 80 7.09 -8.25 -4.71
CA ILE A 80 5.71 -8.62 -4.42
C ILE A 80 5.56 -10.09 -4.04
N GLU A 81 6.42 -10.94 -4.57
CA GLU A 81 6.36 -12.36 -4.26
C GLU A 81 6.71 -12.65 -2.80
N HIS A 82 7.26 -11.68 -2.08
CA HIS A 82 7.58 -11.83 -0.66
C HIS A 82 6.56 -11.16 0.25
N TRP A 83 5.56 -10.53 -0.31
CA TRP A 83 4.57 -9.80 0.50
C TRP A 83 3.75 -10.74 1.37
N HIS A 84 3.39 -11.90 0.83
CA HIS A 84 2.58 -12.86 1.60
C HIS A 84 3.28 -13.26 2.89
N ALA A 85 4.56 -13.62 2.78
CA ALA A 85 5.32 -14.01 3.97
C ALA A 85 5.52 -12.84 4.92
N TRP A 86 5.70 -11.64 4.38
CA TRP A 86 5.92 -10.47 5.20
C TRP A 86 4.70 -10.14 6.06
N VAL A 87 3.50 -10.32 5.53
CA VAL A 87 2.29 -10.05 6.31
C VAL A 87 2.26 -10.90 7.58
N GLY A 88 2.74 -12.13 7.50
CA GLY A 88 2.98 -12.94 8.69
C GLY A 88 1.81 -13.77 9.16
N ASP A 89 0.67 -13.73 8.45
CA ASP A 89 -0.49 -14.55 8.73
C ASP A 89 -1.10 -14.93 7.40
N ALA A 90 -1.16 -16.22 7.11
CA ALA A 90 -1.53 -16.68 5.77
C ALA A 90 -2.94 -16.25 5.37
N THR A 91 -3.89 -16.34 6.30
CA THR A 91 -5.27 -15.99 5.99
C THR A 91 -5.41 -14.51 5.70
N ILE A 92 -4.78 -13.69 6.53
CA ILE A 92 -4.85 -12.23 6.34
C ILE A 92 -4.07 -11.83 5.09
N ALA A 93 -2.93 -12.47 4.84
CA ALA A 93 -2.16 -12.19 3.64
C ALA A 93 -2.95 -12.51 2.38
N ASP A 94 -3.62 -13.66 2.36
CA ASP A 94 -4.46 -14.02 1.22
C ASP A 94 -5.54 -12.97 0.99
N ALA A 95 -6.18 -12.53 2.05
CA ALA A 95 -7.26 -11.55 1.93
C ALA A 95 -6.73 -10.21 1.44
N ILE A 96 -5.62 -9.74 2.00
CA ILE A 96 -5.03 -8.46 1.59
C ILE A 96 -4.64 -8.51 0.12
N LEU A 97 -3.92 -9.55 -0.28
CA LEU A 97 -3.44 -9.64 -1.64
C LEU A 97 -4.58 -9.78 -2.62
N ASP A 98 -5.62 -10.52 -2.25
CA ASP A 98 -6.79 -10.65 -3.11
C ASP A 98 -7.42 -9.28 -3.39
N ARG A 99 -7.60 -8.47 -2.35
CA ARG A 99 -8.17 -7.15 -2.53
C ARG A 99 -7.28 -6.24 -3.35
N LEU A 100 -6.00 -6.29 -3.10
CA LEU A 100 -5.07 -5.43 -3.84
C LEU A 100 -4.99 -5.82 -5.31
N MET A 101 -5.12 -7.11 -5.62
CA MET A 101 -4.97 -7.58 -6.98
C MET A 101 -6.22 -7.38 -7.84
N GLN A 102 -7.36 -7.11 -7.24
CA GLN A 102 -8.60 -6.99 -7.99
C GLN A 102 -8.61 -5.82 -8.97
N HIS A 103 -8.02 -4.69 -8.56
CA HIS A 103 -8.04 -3.48 -9.37
C HIS A 103 -6.68 -2.82 -9.35
N HIS A 104 -5.63 -3.57 -9.70
CA HIS A 104 -4.30 -3.01 -9.57
C HIS A 104 -3.65 -2.81 -10.93
N HIS A 105 -2.80 -1.79 -10.96
CA HIS A 105 -1.85 -1.59 -12.03
C HIS A 105 -0.48 -1.56 -11.38
N ARG A 106 0.40 -2.44 -11.85
CA ARG A 106 1.67 -2.60 -11.18
C ARG A 106 2.78 -2.00 -12.02
N PHE A 107 3.53 -1.12 -11.40
CA PHE A 107 4.72 -0.56 -11.99
C PHE A 107 5.90 -0.91 -11.09
N THR A 108 6.93 -1.50 -11.67
CA THR A 108 8.10 -1.87 -10.92
C THR A 108 9.23 -0.93 -11.28
N LEU A 109 9.68 -0.16 -10.28
CA LEU A 109 10.78 0.76 -10.43
C LEU A 109 11.83 0.40 -9.39
N SER A 110 13.06 0.20 -9.83
CA SER A 110 14.17 0.00 -8.92
C SER A 110 15.10 1.19 -9.04
N GLY A 111 15.94 1.39 -8.02
CA GLY A 111 16.92 2.45 -8.09
C GLY A 111 17.82 2.34 -9.30
N GLU A 112 18.15 1.13 -9.65
CA GLU A 112 18.99 0.89 -10.80
C GLU A 112 18.28 1.24 -12.11
N SER A 113 17.03 0.84 -12.23
CA SER A 113 16.25 1.19 -13.41
C SER A 113 16.11 2.70 -13.56
N LEU A 114 15.88 3.39 -12.47
CA LEU A 114 15.77 4.84 -12.51
C LEU A 114 17.08 5.48 -12.93
N ARG A 115 18.21 4.96 -12.45
CA ARG A 115 19.49 5.49 -12.84
C ARG A 115 19.73 5.28 -14.33
N GLN A 116 19.37 4.13 -14.85
CA GLN A 116 19.52 3.85 -16.26
C GLN A 116 18.65 4.77 -17.10
N SER A 117 17.45 5.00 -16.67
CA SER A 117 16.56 5.92 -17.39
C SER A 117 17.11 7.32 -17.43
N LYS A 118 17.74 7.75 -16.36
CA LYS A 118 18.30 9.09 -16.31
C LYS A 118 19.53 9.22 -17.17
N ARG A 119 20.32 8.16 -17.27
CA ARG A 119 21.58 8.24 -18.00
C ARG A 119 21.42 8.10 -19.48
N ALA A 120 20.52 7.21 -19.91
CA ALA A 120 20.40 6.93 -21.32
C ALA A 120 18.98 6.70 -21.65
N PRO A 121 18.55 7.32 -22.69
CA PRO A 121 17.26 6.95 -23.18
C PRO A 121 17.46 5.62 -23.78
N ARG A 122 17.38 4.66 -23.42
CA ARG A 122 17.60 3.48 -23.88
C ARG A 122 16.76 2.74 -24.49
N LYS A 123 16.91 2.28 -24.99
CA LYS A 123 16.26 1.61 -25.47
C LYS A 123 15.70 0.56 -24.91
N GLU A 124 15.32 0.45 -24.63
CA GLU A 124 14.71 -0.33 -24.16
C GLU A 124 14.61 -1.40 -24.20
N LYS A 125 14.99 -1.73 -24.49
CA LYS A 125 14.87 -2.72 -24.51
C LYS A 125 14.44 -3.53 -24.18
N ASN A 126 14.46 -3.35 -24.51
CA ASN A 126 13.91 -4.07 -24.32
C ASN A 126 13.45 -4.65 -23.87
N ASN A 127 13.23 -4.48 -23.89
CA ASN A 127 12.64 -5.04 -23.52
C ASN A 127 12.15 -5.57 -23.32
N PRO A 128 12.00 -5.66 -23.70
CA PRO A 128 11.35 -6.25 -23.54
C PRO A 128 10.84 -6.75 -23.15
N SER A 129 10.73 -6.66 -23.30
CA SER A 129 10.25 -7.24 -22.98
C SER A 129 9.95 -7.55 -22.62
N SER A 130 10.07 -7.36 -22.81
CA SER A 130 9.79 -7.84 -22.49
C SER A 130 9.58 -8.00 -22.03
#